data_3f7727634044251db3f2a34702991f38
#
_entry.id   3f7727634044251db3f2a34702991f38
#
_cell.length_a   1.000
_cell.length_b   1.000
_cell.length_c   1.000
_cell.angle_alpha   90.00
_cell.angle_beta   90.00
_cell.angle_gamma   90.00
#
_symmetry.space_group_name_H-M   'P 1'
#
loop_
_entity.id
_entity.type
_entity.pdbx_description
1 polymer ?
#
loop_
_entity_poly.entity_id
_entity_poly.type
_entity_poly.pdbx_seq_one_letter_code
_entity_poly.pdbx_strand_id
1 'polypeptide(L)'
;MKKFFAFASAFVLAVALMGGLSSCANNQGGQAATVAGGDSCGLSIAYVNVDSLLTNYEFAKDLNEALIKKTEDARANFNSQAQSFERDYNEFQRKLQTNAFLNEDRAKSEANRLENKKNQLDQLNAKLQQELAQEQIDMNTRLNDTIHNFLKEYNAVKNYQFIFSNTLNDNILIAQPQYDITGEVLQMLNERYAKTK
;
A
#
# COMPACT_ATOMS: atom_id res chain seq x y z
N MET A 1 -16.65 -42.47 22.10
CA MET A 1 -16.89 -43.62 21.22
C MET A 1 -15.93 -43.52 20.06
N LYS A 2 -14.78 -44.19 20.14
CA LYS A 2 -14.34 -45.39 19.44
C LYS A 2 -14.59 -45.32 17.93
N LYS A 3 -13.53 -45.26 17.07
CA LYS A 3 -12.73 -46.37 16.50
C LYS A 3 -11.65 -45.70 15.60
N PHE A 4 -10.42 -45.85 15.82
CA PHE A 4 -9.37 -46.78 15.35
C PHE A 4 -9.63 -47.37 13.94
N PHE A 5 -8.78 -47.05 12.96
CA PHE A 5 -8.33 -48.04 11.96
C PHE A 5 -6.89 -47.70 11.52
N ALA A 6 -6.00 -48.61 11.93
CA ALA A 6 -4.65 -48.76 11.43
C ALA A 6 -4.69 -49.71 10.23
N PHE A 7 -3.93 -49.40 9.18
CA PHE A 7 -3.51 -50.40 8.19
C PHE A 7 -2.02 -50.26 7.94
N ALA A 8 -1.31 -51.21 8.49
CA ALA A 8 0.05 -51.55 8.12
C ALA A 8 -0.03 -52.57 6.97
N SER A 9 0.80 -52.42 5.95
CA SER A 9 1.16 -53.56 5.08
C SER A 9 2.58 -53.33 4.55
N ALA A 10 3.43 -54.19 5.04
CA ALA A 10 4.79 -54.42 4.60
C ALA A 10 4.78 -55.27 3.33
N PHE A 11 5.65 -54.99 2.39
CA PHE A 11 6.11 -56.00 1.42
C PHE A 11 7.61 -55.88 1.19
N VAL A 12 8.22 -57.04 1.24
CA VAL A 12 9.62 -57.41 1.38
C VAL A 12 10.18 -57.87 0.04
N LEU A 13 11.45 -57.55 -0.19
CA LEU A 13 12.53 -58.24 -0.99
C LEU A 13 12.38 -58.47 -2.48
N ALA A 14 13.38 -58.06 -3.20
CA ALA A 14 14.26 -58.98 -3.96
C ALA A 14 15.57 -58.31 -4.43
N VAL A 15 16.62 -58.98 -4.13
CA VAL A 15 18.04 -58.82 -4.41
C VAL A 15 18.34 -59.22 -5.87
N ALA A 16 19.23 -58.48 -6.56
CA ALA A 16 20.09 -59.05 -7.59
C ALA A 16 21.41 -58.26 -7.71
N LEU A 17 22.47 -58.94 -7.36
CA LEU A 17 23.89 -58.65 -7.54
C LEU A 17 24.31 -58.84 -9.01
N MET A 18 25.24 -58.01 -9.47
CA MET A 18 26.38 -58.32 -10.34
C MET A 18 26.98 -56.96 -10.77
N GLY A 19 28.17 -56.56 -10.44
CA GLY A 19 29.43 -57.22 -10.63
C GLY A 19 30.19 -56.47 -11.73
N GLY A 20 31.21 -55.68 -11.37
CA GLY A 20 32.03 -55.03 -12.36
C GLY A 20 33.12 -54.14 -11.72
N LEU A 21 34.10 -54.75 -11.11
CA LEU A 21 35.37 -54.11 -10.73
C LEU A 21 36.20 -53.91 -11.99
N SER A 22 36.57 -52.67 -12.31
CA SER A 22 37.76 -52.38 -13.06
C SER A 22 38.53 -51.25 -12.39
N SER A 23 39.49 -51.69 -11.63
CA SER A 23 40.62 -50.92 -11.16
C SER A 23 41.50 -50.51 -12.33
N CYS A 24 41.78 -49.22 -12.46
CA CYS A 24 43.04 -48.76 -13.03
C CYS A 24 43.52 -47.57 -12.19
N ALA A 25 44.45 -47.90 -11.33
CA ALA A 25 45.38 -46.93 -10.77
C ALA A 25 46.29 -46.45 -11.88
N ASN A 26 46.36 -45.19 -12.14
CA ASN A 26 47.56 -44.56 -12.57
C ASN A 26 47.65 -43.12 -12.01
N ASN A 27 48.67 -42.94 -11.27
CA ASN A 27 49.13 -41.73 -10.63
C ASN A 27 49.83 -40.88 -11.68
N GLN A 28 49.40 -39.62 -11.88
CA GLN A 28 50.31 -38.49 -12.10
C GLN A 28 49.54 -37.20 -12.37
N GLY A 29 49.89 -36.17 -11.67
CA GLY A 29 49.81 -34.79 -12.14
C GLY A 29 48.49 -34.10 -11.91
N GLY A 30 48.34 -33.49 -10.72
CA GLY A 30 47.30 -32.51 -10.49
C GLY A 30 47.34 -31.38 -11.53
N GLN A 31 46.38 -31.38 -12.43
CA GLN A 31 45.88 -30.13 -12.99
C GLN A 31 44.51 -29.94 -12.41
N ALA A 32 44.41 -28.98 -11.47
CA ALA A 32 43.13 -28.39 -11.13
C ALA A 32 42.50 -27.99 -12.47
N ALA A 33 41.48 -28.73 -12.88
CA ALA A 33 40.60 -28.24 -13.91
C ALA A 33 40.07 -26.90 -13.37
N THR A 34 40.65 -25.81 -13.83
CA THR A 34 39.99 -24.52 -13.80
C THR A 34 38.69 -24.76 -14.56
N VAL A 35 37.62 -24.86 -13.83
CA VAL A 35 36.27 -24.72 -14.36
C VAL A 35 36.29 -23.33 -14.99
N ALA A 36 36.57 -23.31 -16.30
CA ALA A 36 36.42 -22.15 -17.14
C ALA A 36 35.03 -21.60 -16.82
N GLY A 37 34.98 -20.31 -16.50
CA GLY A 37 33.80 -19.63 -16.05
C GLY A 37 32.58 -19.99 -16.87
N GLY A 38 31.76 -20.84 -16.33
CA GLY A 38 30.37 -20.85 -16.73
C GLY A 38 29.85 -19.46 -16.41
N ASP A 39 29.36 -18.77 -17.44
CA ASP A 39 28.47 -17.63 -17.22
C ASP A 39 27.50 -18.05 -16.12
N SER A 40 27.72 -17.54 -14.92
CA SER A 40 26.75 -17.70 -13.87
C SER A 40 25.55 -16.95 -14.39
N CYS A 41 24.58 -17.66 -14.95
CA CYS A 41 23.28 -17.17 -15.30
C CYS A 41 22.55 -16.84 -13.98
N GLY A 42 23.20 -16.02 -13.17
CA GLY A 42 22.64 -15.46 -11.96
C GLY A 42 21.59 -14.49 -12.38
N LEU A 43 20.36 -14.70 -11.87
CA LEU A 43 19.30 -13.73 -12.01
C LEU A 43 19.78 -12.38 -11.44
N SER A 44 19.78 -11.35 -12.29
CA SER A 44 20.00 -9.97 -11.85
C SER A 44 18.75 -9.49 -11.16
N ILE A 45 18.77 -9.46 -9.84
CA ILE A 45 17.63 -9.08 -8.99
C ILE A 45 17.99 -7.89 -8.12
N ALA A 46 16.98 -7.10 -7.79
CA ALA A 46 17.07 -6.02 -6.81
C ALA A 46 15.78 -5.93 -6.01
N TYR A 47 15.80 -5.19 -4.91
CA TYR A 47 14.58 -4.82 -4.20
C TYR A 47 14.60 -3.36 -3.78
N VAL A 48 13.39 -2.82 -3.61
CA VAL A 48 13.13 -1.50 -3.05
C VAL A 48 12.30 -1.66 -1.80
N ASN A 49 12.77 -1.11 -0.68
CA ASN A 49 11.97 -0.98 0.53
C ASN A 49 10.98 0.18 0.31
N VAL A 50 9.74 -0.16 -0.04
CA VAL A 50 8.73 0.83 -0.39
C VAL A 50 8.29 1.66 0.81
N ASP A 51 8.25 1.09 2.03
CA ASP A 51 7.92 1.84 3.24
C ASP A 51 8.96 2.93 3.51
N SER A 52 10.25 2.58 3.40
CA SER A 52 11.36 3.56 3.53
C SER A 52 11.32 4.59 2.42
N LEU A 53 11.03 4.16 1.18
CA LEU A 53 10.92 5.06 0.03
C LEU A 53 9.79 6.07 0.22
N LEU A 54 8.58 5.63 0.57
CA LEU A 54 7.42 6.50 0.76
C LEU A 54 7.60 7.48 1.93
N THR A 55 8.30 7.06 2.98
CA THR A 55 8.59 7.91 4.13
C THR A 55 9.53 9.06 3.78
N ASN A 56 10.45 8.85 2.82
CA ASN A 56 11.52 9.79 2.52
C ASN A 56 11.38 10.47 1.14
N TYR A 57 10.41 10.06 0.32
CA TYR A 57 10.16 10.66 -0.99
C TYR A 57 9.39 11.98 -0.84
N GLU A 58 9.99 13.09 -1.29
CA GLU A 58 9.41 14.44 -1.11
C GLU A 58 8.05 14.60 -1.80
N PHE A 59 7.85 14.00 -2.97
CA PHE A 59 6.54 13.99 -3.62
C PHE A 59 5.48 13.27 -2.80
N ALA A 60 5.81 12.17 -2.15
CA ALA A 60 4.89 11.44 -1.26
C ALA A 60 4.52 12.30 -0.03
N LYS A 61 5.50 13.01 0.53
CA LYS A 61 5.26 13.94 1.65
C LYS A 61 4.33 15.08 1.25
N ASP A 62 4.59 15.73 0.10
CA ASP A 62 3.77 16.84 -0.39
C ASP A 62 2.32 16.37 -0.68
N LEU A 63 2.14 15.18 -1.26
CA LEU A 63 0.81 14.61 -1.48
C LEU A 63 0.08 14.31 -0.16
N ASN A 64 0.79 13.78 0.82
CA ASN A 64 0.22 13.50 2.14
C ASN A 64 -0.16 14.79 2.88
N GLU A 65 0.69 15.81 2.83
CA GLU A 65 0.39 17.13 3.41
C GLU A 65 -0.84 17.77 2.75
N ALA A 66 -0.96 17.69 1.43
CA ALA A 66 -2.13 18.17 0.70
C ALA A 66 -3.42 17.43 1.10
N LEU A 67 -3.35 16.11 1.30
CA LEU A 67 -4.49 15.32 1.76
C LEU A 67 -4.89 15.67 3.21
N ILE A 68 -3.90 15.84 4.10
CA ILE A 68 -4.16 16.27 5.50
C ILE A 68 -4.88 17.62 5.49
N LYS A 69 -4.36 18.60 4.76
CA LYS A 69 -4.97 19.92 4.65
C LYS A 69 -6.41 19.86 4.12
N LYS A 70 -6.63 19.09 3.05
CA LYS A 70 -7.98 18.90 2.49
C LYS A 70 -8.94 18.27 3.50
N THR A 71 -8.43 17.33 4.29
CA THR A 71 -9.22 16.68 5.36
C THR A 71 -9.58 17.68 6.47
N GLU A 72 -8.62 18.52 6.87
CA GLU A 72 -8.85 19.55 7.89
C GLU A 72 -9.85 20.60 7.40
N ASP A 73 -9.73 21.07 6.16
CA ASP A 73 -10.64 22.04 5.54
C ASP A 73 -12.06 21.46 5.42
N ALA A 74 -12.20 20.21 5.00
CA ALA A 74 -13.47 19.50 4.92
C ALA A 74 -14.12 19.37 6.30
N ARG A 75 -13.36 19.00 7.32
CA ARG A 75 -13.82 18.90 8.70
C ARG A 75 -14.23 20.26 9.28
N ALA A 76 -13.46 21.30 9.03
CA ALA A 76 -13.76 22.65 9.48
C ALA A 76 -15.07 23.18 8.85
N ASN A 77 -15.25 22.96 7.54
CA ASN A 77 -16.48 23.29 6.83
C ASN A 77 -17.70 22.57 7.42
N PHE A 78 -17.62 21.26 7.58
CA PHE A 78 -18.70 20.47 8.18
C PHE A 78 -19.04 20.94 9.59
N ASN A 79 -18.04 21.11 10.44
CA ASN A 79 -18.23 21.56 11.82
C ASN A 79 -18.90 22.94 11.90
N SER A 80 -18.51 23.88 11.03
CA SER A 80 -19.12 25.20 10.94
C SER A 80 -20.62 25.14 10.62
N GLN A 81 -20.99 24.30 9.64
CA GLN A 81 -22.38 24.12 9.26
C GLN A 81 -23.18 23.37 10.33
N ALA A 82 -22.59 22.35 10.97
CA ALA A 82 -23.21 21.61 12.06
C ALA A 82 -23.50 22.53 13.27
N GLN A 83 -22.55 23.37 13.66
CA GLN A 83 -22.75 24.36 14.72
C GLN A 83 -23.83 25.39 14.36
N SER A 84 -23.89 25.80 13.08
CA SER A 84 -24.96 26.68 12.61
C SER A 84 -26.33 26.02 12.72
N PHE A 85 -26.43 24.75 12.35
CA PHE A 85 -27.66 23.97 12.51
C PHE A 85 -28.05 23.84 14.00
N GLU A 86 -27.09 23.51 14.84
CA GLU A 86 -27.34 23.37 16.31
C GLU A 86 -27.88 24.66 16.92
N ARG A 87 -27.29 25.81 16.56
CA ARG A 87 -27.80 27.12 17.03
C ARG A 87 -29.25 27.38 16.59
N ASP A 88 -29.52 27.14 15.29
CA ASP A 88 -30.87 27.34 14.74
C ASP A 88 -31.87 26.39 15.39
N TYR A 89 -31.49 25.15 15.62
CA TYR A 89 -32.33 24.15 16.27
C TYR A 89 -32.65 24.51 17.72
N ASN A 90 -31.65 24.94 18.48
CA ASN A 90 -31.81 25.37 19.85
C ASN A 90 -32.72 26.63 19.95
N GLU A 91 -32.57 27.56 19.00
CA GLU A 91 -33.47 28.75 18.94
C GLU A 91 -34.90 28.33 18.60
N PHE A 92 -35.11 27.43 17.68
CA PHE A 92 -36.42 26.89 17.36
C PHE A 92 -37.07 26.22 18.57
N GLN A 93 -36.33 25.37 19.29
CA GLN A 93 -36.82 24.72 20.51
C GLN A 93 -37.23 25.76 21.58
N ARG A 94 -36.40 26.78 21.80
CA ARG A 94 -36.73 27.87 22.71
C ARG A 94 -38.01 28.61 22.33
N LYS A 95 -38.19 28.92 21.01
CA LYS A 95 -39.41 29.59 20.51
C LYS A 95 -40.64 28.72 20.70
N LEU A 96 -40.55 27.42 20.56
CA LEU A 96 -41.66 26.50 20.88
C LEU A 96 -42.04 26.53 22.36
N GLN A 97 -41.04 26.42 23.23
CA GLN A 97 -41.27 26.41 24.71
C GLN A 97 -41.87 27.70 25.22
N THR A 98 -41.53 28.83 24.61
CA THR A 98 -42.01 30.17 25.04
C THR A 98 -43.25 30.65 24.26
N ASN A 99 -43.85 29.81 23.41
CA ASN A 99 -44.94 30.18 22.51
C ASN A 99 -44.64 31.45 21.67
N ALA A 100 -43.37 31.66 21.31
CA ALA A 100 -42.92 32.87 20.63
C ALA A 100 -43.17 32.87 19.09
N PHE A 101 -43.83 31.85 18.53
CA PHE A 101 -44.23 31.88 17.14
C PHE A 101 -45.54 32.68 16.97
N LEU A 102 -45.58 33.52 15.92
CA LEU A 102 -46.77 34.33 15.59
C LEU A 102 -48.01 33.50 15.26
N ASN A 103 -47.80 32.33 14.65
CA ASN A 103 -48.84 31.37 14.31
C ASN A 103 -48.21 30.00 14.02
N GLU A 104 -49.07 28.96 13.88
CA GLU A 104 -48.67 27.60 13.60
C GLU A 104 -47.93 27.44 12.24
N ASP A 105 -48.33 28.18 11.21
CA ASP A 105 -47.70 28.12 9.89
C ASP A 105 -46.24 28.56 9.95
N ARG A 106 -45.92 29.55 10.76
CA ARG A 106 -44.53 29.98 10.97
C ARG A 106 -43.69 28.92 11.67
N ALA A 107 -44.26 28.27 12.68
CA ALA A 107 -43.58 27.17 13.37
C ALA A 107 -43.32 26.00 12.40
N LYS A 108 -44.32 25.64 11.59
CA LYS A 108 -44.20 24.59 10.59
C LYS A 108 -43.17 24.90 9.48
N SER A 109 -43.18 26.14 8.99
CA SER A 109 -42.19 26.61 8.00
C SER A 109 -40.77 26.52 8.55
N GLU A 110 -40.53 26.91 9.81
CA GLU A 110 -39.24 26.84 10.44
C GLU A 110 -38.80 25.40 10.71
N ALA A 111 -39.71 24.50 11.09
CA ALA A 111 -39.44 23.08 11.23
C ALA A 111 -38.99 22.46 9.90
N ASN A 112 -39.71 22.76 8.80
CA ASN A 112 -39.33 22.28 7.44
C ASN A 112 -37.96 22.83 7.02
N ARG A 113 -37.64 24.08 7.34
CA ARG A 113 -36.32 24.67 7.07
C ARG A 113 -35.20 23.91 7.80
N LEU A 114 -35.41 23.57 9.05
CA LEU A 114 -34.44 22.82 9.87
C LEU A 114 -34.29 21.38 9.37
N GLU A 115 -35.38 20.73 8.97
CA GLU A 115 -35.34 19.41 8.37
C GLU A 115 -34.52 19.42 7.07
N ASN A 116 -34.75 20.39 6.20
CA ASN A 116 -33.97 20.56 4.98
C ASN A 116 -32.49 20.80 5.28
N LYS A 117 -32.18 21.64 6.29
CA LYS A 117 -30.79 21.91 6.71
C LYS A 117 -30.12 20.66 7.27
N LYS A 118 -30.84 19.85 8.04
CA LYS A 118 -30.34 18.55 8.52
C LYS A 118 -30.03 17.62 7.34
N ASN A 119 -30.95 17.49 6.40
CA ASN A 119 -30.74 16.66 5.20
C ASN A 119 -29.53 17.13 4.38
N GLN A 120 -29.32 18.44 4.27
CA GLN A 120 -28.12 18.99 3.61
C GLN A 120 -26.83 18.64 4.36
N LEU A 121 -26.83 18.66 5.69
CA LEU A 121 -25.68 18.23 6.49
C LEU A 121 -25.36 16.75 6.31
N ASP A 122 -26.40 15.91 6.32
CA ASP A 122 -26.24 14.47 6.09
C ASP A 122 -25.66 14.19 4.69
N GLN A 123 -26.15 14.90 3.68
CA GLN A 123 -25.61 14.81 2.31
C GLN A 123 -24.18 15.34 2.22
N LEU A 124 -23.87 16.47 2.89
CA LEU A 124 -22.51 17.03 2.93
C LEU A 124 -21.54 16.05 3.58
N ASN A 125 -21.92 15.43 4.69
CA ASN A 125 -21.09 14.44 5.36
C ASN A 125 -20.77 13.26 4.42
N ALA A 126 -21.79 12.69 3.78
CA ALA A 126 -21.60 11.59 2.85
C ALA A 126 -20.71 11.98 1.67
N LYS A 127 -20.92 13.17 1.11
CA LYS A 127 -20.12 13.72 0.00
C LYS A 127 -18.65 13.88 0.40
N LEU A 128 -18.37 14.50 1.56
CA LEU A 128 -17.00 14.72 2.04
C LEU A 128 -16.27 13.40 2.30
N GLN A 129 -16.95 12.40 2.86
CA GLN A 129 -16.36 11.07 3.05
C GLN A 129 -16.00 10.42 1.70
N GLN A 130 -16.88 10.51 0.72
CA GLN A 130 -16.62 9.97 -0.63
C GLN A 130 -15.47 10.71 -1.31
N GLU A 131 -15.44 12.04 -1.24
CA GLU A 131 -14.39 12.85 -1.85
C GLU A 131 -13.01 12.55 -1.24
N LEU A 132 -12.92 12.42 0.10
CA LEU A 132 -11.67 12.10 0.78
C LEU A 132 -11.20 10.68 0.47
N ALA A 133 -12.13 9.72 0.38
CA ALA A 133 -11.79 8.35 -0.02
C ALA A 133 -11.26 8.31 -1.47
N GLN A 134 -11.90 9.05 -2.39
CA GLN A 134 -11.44 9.13 -3.78
C GLN A 134 -10.07 9.80 -3.86
N GLU A 135 -9.85 10.89 -3.14
CA GLU A 135 -8.56 11.58 -3.10
C GLU A 135 -7.42 10.67 -2.62
N GLN A 136 -7.70 9.83 -1.61
CA GLN A 136 -6.73 8.84 -1.13
C GLN A 136 -6.38 7.82 -2.22
N ILE A 137 -7.37 7.35 -2.97
CA ILE A 137 -7.16 6.42 -4.09
C ILE A 137 -6.34 7.11 -5.19
N ASP A 138 -6.70 8.34 -5.57
CA ASP A 138 -6.02 9.10 -6.61
C ASP A 138 -4.57 9.39 -6.23
N MET A 139 -4.33 9.76 -4.96
CA MET A 139 -2.99 9.96 -4.41
C MET A 139 -2.14 8.69 -4.53
N ASN A 140 -2.66 7.56 -4.08
CA ASN A 140 -1.96 6.27 -4.15
C ASN A 140 -1.67 5.87 -5.59
N THR A 141 -2.63 6.06 -6.50
CA THR A 141 -2.47 5.77 -7.92
C THR A 141 -1.37 6.62 -8.54
N ARG A 142 -1.40 7.94 -8.32
CA ARG A 142 -0.38 8.87 -8.83
C ARG A 142 1.02 8.51 -8.32
N LEU A 143 1.12 8.15 -7.05
CA LEU A 143 2.39 7.79 -6.43
C LEU A 143 2.94 6.49 -7.01
N ASN A 144 2.11 5.45 -7.10
CA ASN A 144 2.47 4.17 -7.70
C ASN A 144 2.88 4.32 -9.17
N ASP A 145 2.11 5.07 -9.97
CA ASP A 145 2.42 5.32 -11.38
C ASP A 145 3.75 6.06 -11.54
N THR A 146 3.99 7.06 -10.68
CA THR A 146 5.25 7.83 -10.72
C THR A 146 6.45 6.94 -10.42
N ILE A 147 6.37 6.14 -9.35
CA ILE A 147 7.45 5.21 -8.97
C ILE A 147 7.65 4.13 -10.05
N HIS A 148 6.56 3.54 -10.53
CA HIS A 148 6.63 2.48 -11.52
C HIS A 148 7.21 2.95 -12.87
N ASN A 149 6.81 4.13 -13.36
CA ASN A 149 7.36 4.72 -14.57
C ASN A 149 8.84 5.06 -14.40
N PHE A 150 9.22 5.60 -13.24
CA PHE A 150 10.62 5.85 -12.93
C PHE A 150 11.43 4.54 -12.93
N LEU A 151 10.95 3.48 -12.27
CA LEU A 151 11.63 2.20 -12.22
C LEU A 151 11.77 1.55 -13.59
N LYS A 152 10.83 1.74 -14.51
CA LYS A 152 10.98 1.30 -15.92
C LYS A 152 12.14 2.00 -16.62
N GLU A 153 12.23 3.34 -16.48
CA GLU A 153 13.31 4.12 -17.07
C GLU A 153 14.67 3.75 -16.44
N TYR A 154 14.72 3.64 -15.13
CA TYR A 154 15.89 3.21 -14.37
C TYR A 154 16.37 1.83 -14.81
N ASN A 155 15.47 0.88 -14.94
CA ASN A 155 15.78 -0.47 -15.30
C ASN A 155 16.19 -0.64 -16.78
N ALA A 156 15.83 0.27 -17.66
CA ALA A 156 16.33 0.28 -19.05
C ALA A 156 17.86 0.41 -19.11
N VAL A 157 18.49 0.99 -18.07
CA VAL A 157 19.95 1.15 -17.96
C VAL A 157 20.56 0.03 -17.10
N LYS A 158 19.91 -0.34 -16.00
CA LYS A 158 20.45 -1.27 -15.00
C LYS A 158 20.29 -2.75 -15.39
N ASN A 159 19.29 -3.07 -16.22
CA ASN A 159 19.01 -4.41 -16.74
C ASN A 159 18.77 -5.49 -15.66
N TYR A 160 18.10 -5.13 -14.55
CA TYR A 160 17.60 -6.13 -13.62
C TYR A 160 16.50 -6.97 -14.29
N GLN A 161 16.50 -8.27 -14.05
CA GLN A 161 15.43 -9.16 -14.50
C GLN A 161 14.18 -9.01 -13.60
N PHE A 162 14.40 -8.72 -12.32
CA PHE A 162 13.34 -8.46 -11.36
C PHE A 162 13.75 -7.35 -10.39
N ILE A 163 12.81 -6.44 -10.13
CA ILE A 163 12.88 -5.49 -9.02
C ILE A 163 11.67 -5.78 -8.12
N PHE A 164 11.93 -6.24 -6.91
CA PHE A 164 10.91 -6.61 -5.95
C PHE A 164 10.58 -5.43 -5.03
N SER A 165 9.35 -5.41 -4.53
CA SER A 165 8.96 -4.60 -3.38
C SER A 165 9.33 -5.35 -2.10
N ASN A 166 9.77 -4.63 -1.08
CA ASN A 166 10.01 -5.14 0.25
C ASN A 166 9.30 -4.24 1.27
N THR A 167 8.14 -4.68 1.72
CA THR A 167 7.33 -4.03 2.77
C THR A 167 6.97 -5.06 3.85
N LEU A 168 6.41 -4.61 4.96
CA LEU A 168 6.00 -5.51 6.06
C LEU A 168 5.01 -6.62 5.66
N ASN A 169 4.27 -6.43 4.57
CA ASN A 169 3.26 -7.38 4.10
C ASN A 169 3.64 -8.09 2.79
N ASP A 170 4.88 -7.95 2.33
CA ASP A 170 5.37 -8.58 1.11
C ASP A 170 5.89 -9.99 1.35
N ASN A 171 6.17 -10.69 0.24
CA ASN A 171 6.71 -12.04 0.26
C ASN A 171 8.23 -12.10 0.55
N ILE A 172 8.92 -10.96 0.65
CA ILE A 172 10.35 -10.89 0.96
C ILE A 172 10.52 -10.76 2.46
N LEU A 173 10.76 -11.88 3.13
CA LEU A 173 10.99 -11.91 4.58
C LEU A 173 12.41 -11.48 4.96
N ILE A 174 13.39 -11.80 4.11
CA ILE A 174 14.80 -11.46 4.29
C ILE A 174 15.49 -11.30 2.93
N ALA A 175 16.32 -10.30 2.80
CA ALA A 175 17.16 -10.10 1.63
C ALA A 175 18.54 -9.57 2.05
N GLN A 176 19.56 -9.85 1.26
CA GLN A 176 20.90 -9.32 1.52
C GLN A 176 20.99 -7.85 1.11
N PRO A 177 21.71 -7.00 1.87
CA PRO A 177 21.79 -5.56 1.60
C PRO A 177 22.34 -5.20 0.22
N GLN A 178 23.12 -6.06 -0.39
CA GLN A 178 23.69 -5.85 -1.72
C GLN A 178 22.66 -5.78 -2.85
N TYR A 179 21.44 -6.25 -2.61
CA TYR A 179 20.32 -6.18 -3.55
C TYR A 179 19.41 -4.98 -3.30
N ASP A 180 19.69 -4.20 -2.25
CA ASP A 180 18.90 -3.02 -1.88
C ASP A 180 19.30 -1.82 -2.77
N ILE A 181 18.37 -1.39 -3.60
CA ILE A 181 18.51 -0.20 -4.44
C ILE A 181 17.68 0.99 -3.94
N THR A 182 17.07 0.88 -2.75
CA THR A 182 16.16 1.90 -2.21
C THR A 182 16.80 3.27 -2.14
N GLY A 183 18.04 3.36 -1.64
CA GLY A 183 18.73 4.65 -1.49
C GLY A 183 19.00 5.33 -2.83
N GLU A 184 19.46 4.59 -3.84
CA GLU A 184 19.72 5.12 -5.19
C GLU A 184 18.42 5.58 -5.86
N VAL A 185 17.39 4.75 -5.81
CA VAL A 185 16.06 5.05 -6.35
C VAL A 185 15.46 6.29 -5.70
N LEU A 186 15.53 6.38 -4.37
CA LEU A 186 15.01 7.52 -3.61
C LEU A 186 15.72 8.83 -3.98
N GLN A 187 17.04 8.80 -4.05
CA GLN A 187 17.83 9.98 -4.42
C GLN A 187 17.41 10.48 -5.81
N MET A 188 17.38 9.60 -6.80
CA MET A 188 17.03 9.96 -8.17
C MET A 188 15.58 10.44 -8.32
N LEU A 189 14.63 9.84 -7.58
CA LEU A 189 13.24 10.30 -7.53
C LEU A 189 13.13 11.71 -6.96
N ASN A 190 13.83 12.00 -5.85
CA ASN A 190 13.84 13.32 -5.25
C ASN A 190 14.52 14.37 -6.15
N GLU A 191 15.63 14.04 -6.80
CA GLU A 191 16.28 14.91 -7.78
C GLU A 191 15.35 15.22 -8.98
N ARG A 192 14.61 14.22 -9.45
CA ARG A 192 13.63 14.42 -10.53
C ARG A 192 12.49 15.30 -10.08
N TYR A 193 11.95 15.07 -8.89
CA TYR A 193 10.85 15.86 -8.33
C TYR A 193 11.26 17.31 -8.11
N ALA A 194 12.45 17.57 -7.59
CA ALA A 194 12.97 18.93 -7.39
C ALA A 194 13.06 19.74 -8.68
N LYS A 195 13.25 19.10 -9.84
CA LYS A 195 13.28 19.79 -11.15
C LYS A 195 11.89 20.11 -11.70
N THR A 196 10.83 19.51 -11.15
CA THR A 196 9.44 19.71 -11.59
C THR A 196 8.67 20.65 -10.68
N LYS A 197 9.24 21.03 -9.54
CA LYS A 197 8.69 21.95 -8.54
C LYS A 197 9.15 23.38 -8.82
#